data_55f58323a87705f3b82f9b7727e08dd8
#
_entry.id   55f58323a87705f3b82f9b7727e08dd8
#
_cell.length_a   1.000
_cell.length_b   1.000
_cell.length_c   1.000
_cell.angle_alpha   90.00
_cell.angle_beta   90.00
_cell.angle_gamma   90.00
#
_symmetry.space_group_name_H-M   'P 1'
#
loop_
_entity.id
_entity.type
_entity.pdbx_description
1 polymer ?
#
loop_
_entity_poly.entity_id
_entity_poly.type
_entity_poly.pdbx_seq_one_letter_code
_entity_poly.pdbx_strand_id
1 'polypeptide(L)'
;MILENTGLNGIKAEFRYLEDAMQKEGFVRWQWEYRRATYDYRIPAGEDTYYLRINARAVEGRLENPFAVLALEDAYIGRTTFPHGLDYSSPIPGPVLDAANRKISDLKK
;
A
#
# COMPACT_ATOMS: atom_id res chain seq x y z
N MET A 1 -8.86 1.01 -8.43
CA MET A 1 -9.81 1.78 -7.62
C MET A 1 -9.07 2.50 -6.51
N ILE A 2 -9.20 3.80 -6.45
CA ILE A 2 -8.61 4.60 -5.37
C ILE A 2 -9.54 4.52 -4.16
N LEU A 3 -8.96 4.25 -2.98
CA LEU A 3 -9.71 4.25 -1.73
C LEU A 3 -9.63 5.64 -1.11
N GLU A 4 -10.77 6.31 -1.05
CA GLU A 4 -10.86 7.65 -0.50
C GLU A 4 -11.18 7.62 0.99
N ASN A 5 -10.87 8.71 1.66
CA ASN A 5 -11.21 8.90 3.08
C ASN A 5 -10.63 7.85 4.02
N THR A 6 -9.47 7.27 3.67
CA THR A 6 -8.80 6.28 4.53
C THR A 6 -8.10 6.92 5.72
N GLY A 7 -7.79 8.20 5.63
CA GLY A 7 -6.96 8.88 6.62
C GLY A 7 -5.47 8.61 6.48
N LEU A 8 -5.05 7.87 5.47
CA LEU A 8 -3.61 7.57 5.27
C LEU A 8 -2.87 8.69 4.57
N ASN A 9 -3.50 9.35 3.61
CA ASN A 9 -2.84 10.37 2.81
C ASN A 9 -2.29 11.49 3.71
N GLY A 10 -1.00 11.75 3.59
CA GLY A 10 -0.33 12.78 4.36
C GLY A 10 0.23 12.33 5.71
N ILE A 11 -0.03 11.10 6.15
CA ILE A 11 0.61 10.58 7.35
C ILE A 11 2.11 10.45 7.11
N LYS A 12 2.90 10.98 8.02
CA LYS A 12 4.36 10.96 7.93
C LYS A 12 4.95 10.02 8.99
N ALA A 13 5.99 9.29 8.60
CA ALA A 13 6.71 8.42 9.52
C ALA A 13 8.15 8.26 9.05
N GLU A 14 9.06 7.97 9.98
CA GLU A 14 10.42 7.59 9.60
C GLU A 14 10.38 6.24 8.89
N PHE A 15 11.26 6.09 7.89
CA PHE A 15 11.31 4.89 7.05
C PHE A 15 11.40 3.60 7.87
N ARG A 16 12.24 3.58 8.91
CA ARG A 16 12.42 2.39 9.76
C ARG A 16 11.12 1.95 10.43
N TYR A 17 10.32 2.90 10.90
CA TYR A 17 9.04 2.60 11.55
C TYR A 17 7.99 2.19 10.54
N LEU A 18 7.97 2.84 9.38
CA LEU A 18 7.03 2.50 8.33
C LEU A 18 7.28 1.09 7.79
N GLU A 19 8.53 0.73 7.53
CA GLU A 19 8.90 -0.62 7.11
C GLU A 19 8.43 -1.67 8.11
N ASP A 20 8.69 -1.42 9.38
CA ASP A 20 8.30 -2.35 10.44
C ASP A 20 6.79 -2.51 10.51
N ALA A 21 6.04 -1.41 10.47
CA ALA A 21 4.59 -1.44 10.52
C ALA A 21 4.01 -2.17 9.30
N MET A 22 4.53 -1.90 8.11
CA MET A 22 4.07 -2.55 6.89
C MET A 22 4.32 -4.04 6.91
N GLN A 23 5.52 -4.46 7.35
CA GLN A 23 5.87 -5.88 7.43
C GLN A 23 4.99 -6.62 8.44
N LYS A 24 4.72 -6.01 9.59
CA LYS A 24 3.85 -6.61 10.61
C LYS A 24 2.44 -6.83 10.10
N GLU A 25 1.94 -5.98 9.21
CA GLU A 25 0.62 -6.11 8.63
C GLU A 25 0.59 -6.93 7.34
N GLY A 26 1.72 -7.52 6.96
CA GLY A 26 1.81 -8.42 5.81
C GLY A 26 2.04 -7.74 4.47
N PHE A 27 2.37 -6.46 4.47
CA PHE A 27 2.73 -5.76 3.25
C PHE A 27 4.14 -6.11 2.81
N VAL A 28 4.34 -6.17 1.50
CA VAL A 28 5.65 -6.39 0.88
C VAL A 28 6.02 -5.13 0.13
N ARG A 29 7.25 -4.65 0.35
CA ARG A 29 7.76 -3.54 -0.44
C ARG A 29 8.10 -4.07 -1.83
N TRP A 30 7.22 -3.74 -2.78
CA TRP A 30 7.25 -4.30 -4.12
C TRP A 30 8.25 -3.57 -5.01
N GLN A 31 8.28 -2.24 -4.89
CA GLN A 31 9.10 -1.39 -5.73
C GLN A 31 9.56 -0.20 -4.89
N TRP A 32 10.81 0.23 -5.09
CA TRP A 32 11.29 1.42 -4.41
C TRP A 32 12.34 2.13 -5.25
N GLU A 33 12.39 3.44 -5.05
CA GLU A 33 13.39 4.32 -5.58
C GLU A 33 13.93 5.16 -4.42
N TYR A 34 14.90 6.01 -4.66
CA TYR A 34 15.45 6.82 -3.57
C TYR A 34 14.41 7.68 -2.86
N ARG A 35 13.32 8.05 -3.54
CA ARG A 35 12.31 8.95 -2.99
C ARG A 35 10.91 8.35 -2.93
N ARG A 36 10.72 7.14 -3.41
CA ARG A 36 9.39 6.50 -3.44
C ARG A 36 9.49 5.04 -3.10
N ALA A 37 8.48 4.55 -2.40
CA ALA A 37 8.31 3.13 -2.12
C ALA A 37 6.86 2.74 -2.39
N THR A 38 6.65 1.51 -2.84
CA THR A 38 5.33 0.94 -3.07
C THR A 38 5.19 -0.30 -2.22
N TYR A 39 4.13 -0.35 -1.42
CA TYR A 39 3.83 -1.49 -0.55
C TYR A 39 2.56 -2.16 -1.01
N ASP A 40 2.61 -3.47 -1.18
CA ASP A 40 1.48 -4.29 -1.66
C ASP A 40 1.08 -5.32 -0.61
N TYR A 41 -0.22 -5.45 -0.40
CA TYR A 41 -0.82 -6.51 0.41
C TYR A 41 -1.71 -7.36 -0.48
N ARG A 42 -1.44 -8.66 -0.54
CA ARG A 42 -2.15 -9.59 -1.42
C ARG A 42 -3.47 -10.00 -0.81
N ILE A 43 -4.53 -9.91 -1.60
CA ILE A 43 -5.89 -10.32 -1.21
C ILE A 43 -6.40 -11.31 -2.25
N PRO A 44 -6.31 -12.63 -1.99
CA PRO A 44 -6.88 -13.61 -2.91
C PRO A 44 -8.40 -13.64 -2.81
N ALA A 45 -9.06 -13.81 -3.96
CA ALA A 45 -10.52 -13.88 -4.03
C ALA A 45 -10.93 -14.80 -5.20
N GLY A 46 -11.21 -16.06 -4.88
CA GLY A 46 -11.56 -17.05 -5.89
C GLY A 46 -10.41 -17.29 -6.86
N GLU A 47 -10.66 -17.13 -8.15
CA GLU A 47 -9.65 -17.29 -9.19
C GLU A 47 -8.81 -16.04 -9.40
N ASP A 48 -9.24 -14.90 -8.88
CA ASP A 48 -8.54 -13.63 -9.03
C ASP A 48 -7.73 -13.31 -7.78
N THR A 49 -6.69 -12.51 -7.98
CA THR A 49 -5.89 -11.97 -6.89
C THR A 49 -5.89 -10.45 -7.01
N TYR A 50 -6.14 -9.80 -5.89
CA TYR A 50 -6.14 -8.34 -5.79
C TYR A 50 -4.98 -7.91 -4.91
N TYR A 51 -4.51 -6.68 -5.13
CA TYR A 51 -3.49 -6.08 -4.28
C TYR A 51 -3.97 -4.74 -3.76
N LEU A 52 -3.87 -4.58 -2.45
CA LEU A 52 -3.98 -3.27 -1.82
C LEU A 52 -2.60 -2.63 -1.90
N ARG A 53 -2.52 -1.51 -2.61
CA ARG A 53 -1.25 -0.82 -2.85
C ARG A 53 -1.25 0.53 -2.18
N ILE A 54 -0.18 0.81 -1.43
CA ILE A 54 0.02 2.08 -0.76
C ILE A 54 1.36 2.63 -1.19
N ASN A 55 1.37 3.83 -1.76
CA ASN A 55 2.59 4.52 -2.11
C ASN A 55 3.03 5.44 -0.98
N ALA A 56 4.34 5.59 -0.83
CA ALA A 56 4.93 6.54 0.08
C ALA A 56 6.02 7.31 -0.65
N ARG A 57 6.17 8.58 -0.32
CA ARG A 57 7.25 9.41 -0.89
C ARG A 57 8.09 10.02 0.22
N ALA A 58 9.38 10.10 -0.01
CA ALA A 58 10.29 10.74 0.93
C ALA A 58 10.09 12.25 0.90
N VAL A 59 9.80 12.83 2.06
CA VAL A 59 9.72 14.28 2.22
C VAL A 59 10.99 14.82 2.86
N GLU A 60 11.76 13.96 3.52
CA GLU A 60 13.09 14.29 4.05
C GLU A 60 13.99 13.09 3.87
N GLY A 61 15.19 13.31 3.31
CA GLY A 61 16.18 12.25 3.13
C GLY A 61 15.88 11.33 1.96
N ARG A 62 16.51 10.16 1.99
CA ARG A 62 16.35 9.11 0.95
C ARG A 62 15.99 7.80 1.62
N LEU A 63 15.32 6.92 0.88
CA LEU A 63 14.84 5.64 1.41
C LEU A 63 15.93 4.73 2.01
N GLU A 64 17.16 4.85 1.58
CA GLU A 64 18.26 4.06 2.16
C GLU A 64 18.57 4.48 3.59
N ASN A 65 18.19 5.68 3.98
CA ASN A 65 18.42 6.20 5.32
C ASN A 65 17.24 5.78 6.21
N PRO A 66 17.46 5.01 7.30
CA PRO A 66 16.37 4.60 8.18
C PRO A 66 15.66 5.78 8.84
N PHE A 67 16.27 6.94 8.91
CA PHE A 67 15.68 8.14 9.48
C PHE A 67 15.01 9.05 8.46
N ALA A 68 14.99 8.66 7.17
CA ALA A 68 14.25 9.40 6.17
C ALA A 68 12.77 9.47 6.57
N VAL A 69 12.13 10.60 6.34
CA VAL A 69 10.71 10.78 6.64
C VAL A 69 9.91 10.60 5.35
N LEU A 70 8.95 9.68 5.38
CA LEU A 70 8.08 9.39 4.26
C LEU A 70 6.66 9.82 4.59
N ALA A 71 5.97 10.35 3.58
CA ALA A 71 4.54 10.64 3.65
C ALA A 71 3.78 9.60 2.85
N LEU A 72 2.75 9.03 3.45
CA LEU A 72 1.87 8.11 2.75
C LEU A 72 0.99 8.87 1.77
N GLU A 73 0.74 8.24 0.63
CA GLU A 73 -0.17 8.74 -0.39
C GLU A 73 -1.47 7.93 -0.37
N ASP A 74 -2.31 8.10 -1.38
CA ASP A 74 -3.57 7.37 -1.47
C ASP A 74 -3.33 5.87 -1.61
N ALA A 75 -4.25 5.09 -1.05
CA ALA A 75 -4.28 3.65 -1.24
C ALA A 75 -5.21 3.30 -2.41
N TYR A 76 -4.88 2.25 -3.14
CA TYR A 76 -5.75 1.76 -4.20
C TYR A 76 -5.69 0.24 -4.31
N ILE A 77 -6.71 -0.31 -4.98
CA ILE A 77 -6.83 -1.75 -5.18
C ILE A 77 -6.78 -2.02 -6.69
N GLY A 78 -5.98 -3.01 -7.07
CA GLY A 78 -5.93 -3.49 -8.44
C GLY A 78 -6.06 -4.99 -8.49
N ARG A 79 -6.69 -5.50 -9.58
CA ARG A 79 -6.76 -6.93 -9.88
C ARG A 79 -5.54 -7.31 -10.71
N THR A 80 -4.89 -8.42 -10.38
CA THR A 80 -3.77 -8.89 -11.19
C THR A 80 -4.25 -9.30 -12.58
N THR A 81 -3.52 -8.86 -13.60
CA THR A 81 -3.75 -9.25 -14.99
C THR A 81 -2.44 -9.79 -15.54
N PHE A 82 -2.42 -11.05 -15.88
CA PHE A 82 -1.22 -11.64 -16.46
C PHE A 82 -1.26 -11.44 -17.99
N PRO A 83 -0.17 -10.95 -18.60
CA PRO A 83 1.12 -10.55 -18.03
C PRO A 83 1.25 -9.04 -17.71
N HIS A 84 0.16 -8.30 -17.64
CA HIS A 84 0.16 -6.84 -17.74
C HIS A 84 0.13 -6.06 -16.41
N GLY A 85 0.37 -6.69 -15.27
CA GLY A 85 0.41 -6.00 -14.00
C GLY A 85 -0.98 -5.89 -13.35
N LEU A 86 -1.33 -4.70 -12.83
CA LEU A 86 -2.59 -4.51 -12.12
C LEU A 86 -3.61 -3.74 -12.95
N ASP A 87 -4.85 -4.21 -12.92
CA ASP A 87 -5.99 -3.52 -13.50
C ASP A 87 -6.72 -2.76 -12.39
N TYR A 88 -6.72 -1.44 -12.47
CA TYR A 88 -7.36 -0.57 -11.48
C TYR A 88 -8.79 -0.20 -11.83
N SER A 89 -9.26 -0.56 -13.02
CA SER A 89 -10.58 -0.18 -13.52
C SER A 89 -11.65 -1.24 -13.31
N SER A 90 -11.27 -2.49 -13.02
CA SER A 90 -12.22 -3.57 -12.77
C SER A 90 -12.99 -3.36 -11.47
N PRO A 91 -14.26 -3.79 -11.41
CA PRO A 91 -15.01 -3.76 -10.16
C PRO A 91 -14.33 -4.57 -9.07
N ILE A 92 -14.41 -4.09 -7.84
CA ILE A 92 -13.80 -4.76 -6.69
C ILE A 92 -14.90 -5.48 -5.92
N PRO A 93 -14.80 -6.82 -5.73
CA PRO A 93 -15.77 -7.54 -4.91
C PRO A 93 -15.85 -7.00 -3.48
N GLY A 94 -17.04 -6.99 -2.91
CA GLY A 94 -17.26 -6.50 -1.55
C GLY A 94 -16.32 -7.10 -0.51
N PRO A 95 -16.14 -8.44 -0.47
CA PRO A 95 -15.19 -9.05 0.49
C PRO A 95 -13.76 -8.56 0.35
N VAL A 96 -13.30 -8.28 -0.89
CA VAL A 96 -11.96 -7.73 -1.12
C VAL A 96 -11.86 -6.31 -0.58
N LEU A 97 -12.87 -5.49 -0.86
CA LEU A 97 -12.93 -4.11 -0.35
C LEU A 97 -12.96 -4.10 1.18
N ASP A 98 -13.74 -4.98 1.79
CA ASP A 98 -13.80 -5.09 3.25
C ASP A 98 -12.45 -5.50 3.84
N ALA A 99 -11.78 -6.46 3.22
CA ALA A 99 -10.46 -6.90 3.67
C ALA A 99 -9.44 -5.75 3.57
N ALA A 100 -9.48 -5.00 2.48
CA ALA A 100 -8.58 -3.86 2.29
C ALA A 100 -8.83 -2.77 3.34
N ASN A 101 -10.08 -2.42 3.59
CA ASN A 101 -10.43 -1.41 4.58
C ASN A 101 -10.04 -1.84 5.99
N ARG A 102 -10.20 -3.12 6.31
CA ARG A 102 -9.78 -3.66 7.60
C ARG A 102 -8.26 -3.58 7.76
N LYS A 103 -7.52 -3.91 6.71
CA LYS A 103 -6.06 -3.85 6.74
C LYS A 103 -5.57 -2.41 6.92
N ILE A 104 -6.20 -1.45 6.25
CA ILE A 104 -5.87 -0.02 6.41
C ILE A 104 -6.14 0.40 7.86
N SER A 105 -7.25 -0.01 8.43
CA SER A 105 -7.59 0.31 9.82
C SER A 105 -6.54 -0.25 10.79
N ASP A 106 -6.10 -1.49 10.55
CA ASP A 106 -5.06 -2.12 11.37
C ASP A 106 -3.74 -1.39 11.24
N LEU A 107 -3.38 -0.97 10.04
CA LEU A 107 -2.14 -0.26 9.76
C LEU A 107 -2.08 1.09 10.49
N LYS A 108 -3.22 1.75 10.67
CA LYS A 108 -3.30 3.07 11.32
C LYS A 108 -3.15 3.01 12.84
N LYS A 109 -3.20 1.84 13.42
CA LYS A 109 -3.08 1.69 14.88
C LYS A 109 -1.64 1.87 15.40
#